data_f63e2792b8b216dc02c3a42c5a636a9a
#
_entry.id   f63e2792b8b216dc02c3a42c5a636a9a
#
_cell.length_a   1.000
_cell.length_b   1.000
_cell.length_c   1.000
_cell.angle_alpha   90.00
_cell.angle_beta   90.00
_cell.angle_gamma   90.00
#
_symmetry.space_group_name_H-M   'P 1'
#
loop_
_entity.id
_entity.type
_entity.pdbx_description
1 polymer ?
#
loop_
_entity_poly.entity_id
_entity_poly.type
_entity_poly.pdbx_seq_one_letter_code
_entity_poly.pdbx_strand_id
1 'polypeptide(L)'
;VRTKSNIFILFAGLLLAIFVSCSGGEAYSRFHHIEDGKWYRDSVLFFKIDSLLPPPAVEYNVTVELTTNRSYLYRDLWLFIDHNLTDSLFHTDTLRCILADEHGKWLGGSVGGLNQLSLPYRSFIPRDSACSYQLVIRHGMEEELLRGVERVGIEMVEMNRSYR
;
A
#
# COMPACT_ATOMS: atom_id res chain seq x y z
N VAL A 1 -9.58 6.07 -53.26
CA VAL A 1 -9.24 7.12 -52.26
C VAL A 1 -10.07 7.00 -50.98
N ARG A 2 -11.28 6.44 -50.98
CA ARG A 2 -12.20 6.33 -49.82
C ARG A 2 -11.80 5.27 -48.80
N THR A 3 -11.11 4.22 -49.15
CA THR A 3 -10.79 3.08 -48.27
C THR A 3 -9.69 3.40 -47.25
N LYS A 4 -8.70 4.24 -47.59
CA LYS A 4 -7.63 4.63 -46.67
C LYS A 4 -8.09 5.54 -45.55
N SER A 5 -9.13 6.38 -45.79
CA SER A 5 -9.70 7.28 -44.81
C SER A 5 -10.45 6.49 -43.73
N ASN A 6 -11.17 5.43 -44.11
CA ASN A 6 -11.94 4.62 -43.15
C ASN A 6 -11.04 3.76 -42.22
N ILE A 7 -9.89 3.30 -42.74
CA ILE A 7 -8.91 2.57 -41.94
C ILE A 7 -8.26 3.49 -40.91
N PHE A 8 -8.00 4.74 -41.26
CA PHE A 8 -7.40 5.72 -40.37
C PHE A 8 -8.37 6.11 -39.22
N ILE A 9 -9.66 6.23 -39.53
CA ILE A 9 -10.72 6.52 -38.54
C ILE A 9 -10.90 5.32 -37.58
N LEU A 10 -10.85 4.08 -38.09
CA LEU A 10 -10.93 2.87 -37.29
C LEU A 10 -9.69 2.72 -36.35
N PHE A 11 -8.50 3.05 -36.84
CA PHE A 11 -7.28 3.00 -36.06
C PHE A 11 -7.26 4.10 -34.99
N ALA A 12 -7.73 5.30 -35.30
CA ALA A 12 -7.84 6.40 -34.35
C ALA A 12 -8.91 6.11 -33.26
N GLY A 13 -10.02 5.49 -33.64
CA GLY A 13 -11.05 5.05 -32.70
C GLY A 13 -10.57 3.92 -31.75
N LEU A 14 -9.77 2.99 -32.26
CA LEU A 14 -9.18 1.92 -31.45
C LEU A 14 -8.10 2.45 -30.50
N LEU A 15 -7.32 3.45 -30.92
CA LEU A 15 -6.32 4.10 -30.08
C LEU A 15 -6.97 4.90 -28.93
N LEU A 16 -8.11 5.54 -29.20
CA LEU A 16 -8.85 6.30 -28.19
C LEU A 16 -9.50 5.40 -27.12
N ALA A 17 -9.87 4.18 -27.49
CA ALA A 17 -10.48 3.22 -26.56
C ALA A 17 -9.51 2.66 -25.49
N ILE A 18 -8.18 2.79 -25.73
CA ILE A 18 -7.16 2.29 -24.81
C ILE A 18 -6.96 3.22 -23.59
N PHE A 19 -7.43 4.48 -23.66
CA PHE A 19 -7.26 5.46 -22.59
C PHE A 19 -8.36 5.45 -21.52
N VAL A 20 -9.38 4.58 -21.62
CA VAL A 20 -10.52 4.57 -20.69
C VAL A 20 -10.42 3.52 -19.58
N SER A 21 -9.27 2.89 -19.38
CA SER A 21 -9.14 1.83 -18.38
C SER A 21 -8.14 2.20 -17.28
N CYS A 22 -8.50 3.17 -16.43
CA CYS A 22 -7.89 3.30 -15.10
C CYS A 22 -8.82 4.10 -14.18
N SER A 23 -9.84 3.44 -13.62
CA SER A 23 -10.53 3.90 -12.44
C SER A 23 -10.48 2.82 -11.36
N GLY A 24 -9.29 2.53 -10.88
CA GLY A 24 -9.13 1.93 -9.57
C GLY A 24 -9.36 3.02 -8.54
N GLY A 25 -10.26 2.82 -7.59
CA GLY A 25 -10.56 3.78 -6.53
C GLY A 25 -9.44 3.88 -5.49
N GLU A 26 -8.19 4.12 -5.94
CA GLU A 26 -7.07 4.41 -5.05
C GLU A 26 -7.30 5.77 -4.42
N ALA A 27 -7.55 5.79 -3.10
CA ALA A 27 -7.82 7.02 -2.37
C ALA A 27 -6.54 7.60 -1.76
N TYR A 28 -5.57 6.76 -1.45
CA TYR A 28 -4.30 7.16 -0.86
C TYR A 28 -3.23 6.12 -1.16
N SER A 29 -2.05 6.58 -1.56
CA SER A 29 -0.88 5.74 -1.75
C SER A 29 0.37 6.55 -1.41
N ARG A 30 1.12 6.11 -0.43
CA ARG A 30 2.37 6.73 0.00
C ARG A 30 3.38 5.67 0.40
N PHE A 31 4.63 5.94 0.06
CA PHE A 31 5.75 5.04 0.34
C PHE A 31 6.90 5.82 0.98
N HIS A 32 7.53 5.19 1.96
CA HIS A 32 8.82 5.61 2.50
C HIS A 32 9.91 4.70 1.95
N HIS A 33 10.90 5.30 1.34
CA HIS A 33 12.13 4.60 0.96
C HIS A 33 13.07 4.56 2.16
N ILE A 34 13.65 3.40 2.41
CA ILE A 34 14.59 3.17 3.51
C ILE A 34 16.01 3.19 2.93
N GLU A 35 16.78 4.17 3.34
CA GLU A 35 18.12 4.42 2.81
C GLU A 35 19.02 3.20 2.98
N ASP A 36 19.64 2.75 1.89
CA ASP A 36 20.49 1.55 1.82
C ASP A 36 19.81 0.27 2.34
N GLY A 37 18.49 0.21 2.45
CA GLY A 37 17.77 -0.90 3.06
C GLY A 37 18.10 -1.09 4.55
N LYS A 38 18.50 -0.02 5.26
CA LYS A 38 18.90 -0.02 6.67
C LYS A 38 17.87 0.66 7.53
N TRP A 39 16.97 -0.10 8.10
CA TRP A 39 15.91 0.42 8.97
C TRP A 39 16.28 0.31 10.43
N TYR A 40 16.51 1.45 11.08
CA TYR A 40 16.80 1.50 12.51
C TYR A 40 15.52 1.39 13.33
N ARG A 41 15.59 0.72 14.48
CA ARG A 41 14.46 0.52 15.39
C ARG A 41 13.77 1.82 15.81
N ASP A 42 14.56 2.87 16.03
CA ASP A 42 14.08 4.18 16.44
C ASP A 42 13.54 5.02 15.26
N SER A 43 13.75 4.56 14.02
CA SER A 43 13.25 5.24 12.83
C SER A 43 11.78 4.92 12.61
N VAL A 44 10.95 5.93 12.71
CA VAL A 44 9.51 5.83 12.46
C VAL A 44 9.17 6.32 11.06
N LEU A 45 8.23 5.66 10.41
CA LEU A 45 7.68 6.05 9.12
C LEU A 45 6.31 6.67 9.33
N PHE A 46 6.19 7.95 9.01
CA PHE A 46 4.99 8.74 9.26
C PHE A 46 4.15 8.92 8.01
N PHE A 47 2.89 8.50 8.06
CA PHE A 47 1.92 8.62 6.98
C PHE A 47 0.78 9.52 7.41
N LYS A 48 0.62 10.66 6.73
CA LYS A 48 -0.45 11.61 6.95
C LYS A 48 -1.48 11.52 5.83
N ILE A 49 -2.73 11.38 6.20
CA ILE A 49 -3.86 11.22 5.29
C ILE A 49 -4.82 12.38 5.49
N ASP A 50 -4.73 13.38 4.63
CA ASP A 50 -5.48 14.63 4.76
C ASP A 50 -6.74 14.71 3.87
N SER A 51 -6.97 13.73 3.00
CA SER A 51 -7.95 13.87 1.92
C SER A 51 -8.73 12.59 1.65
N LEU A 52 -9.33 12.02 2.69
CA LEU A 52 -10.36 11.02 2.44
C LEU A 52 -11.68 11.76 2.20
N LEU A 53 -12.35 11.40 1.10
CA LEU A 53 -13.66 11.97 0.79
C LEU A 53 -14.64 11.65 1.94
N PRO A 54 -15.42 12.64 2.37
CA PRO A 54 -16.43 12.40 3.40
C PRO A 54 -17.58 11.56 2.84
N PRO A 55 -18.33 10.94 3.76
CA PRO A 55 -19.38 9.99 3.46
C PRO A 55 -20.56 10.58 2.66
N PRO A 56 -21.39 9.68 2.12
CA PRO A 56 -22.03 8.68 2.99
C PRO A 56 -21.33 7.31 2.94
N ALA A 57 -20.70 6.96 4.07
CA ALA A 57 -20.31 5.59 4.41
C ALA A 57 -19.40 4.85 3.40
N VAL A 58 -18.37 5.53 2.88
CA VAL A 58 -17.32 4.85 2.13
C VAL A 58 -16.40 4.13 3.11
N GLU A 59 -16.23 2.83 2.91
CA GLU A 59 -15.29 2.01 3.65
C GLU A 59 -13.99 1.93 2.86
N TYR A 60 -12.86 2.11 3.54
CA TYR A 60 -11.54 1.99 2.94
C TYR A 60 -10.81 0.76 3.47
N ASN A 61 -10.24 -0.01 2.56
CA ASN A 61 -9.27 -1.03 2.89
C ASN A 61 -7.87 -0.43 2.94
N VAL A 62 -7.18 -0.67 4.04
CA VAL A 62 -5.80 -0.27 4.27
C VAL A 62 -4.89 -1.46 4.07
N THR A 63 -3.91 -1.32 3.21
CA THR A 63 -2.90 -2.34 2.90
C THR A 63 -1.52 -1.80 3.24
N VAL A 64 -0.70 -2.63 3.86
CA VAL A 64 0.72 -2.35 4.08
C VAL A 64 1.50 -2.95 2.92
N GLU A 65 2.24 -2.11 2.22
CA GLU A 65 3.09 -2.48 1.10
C GLU A 65 4.54 -2.60 1.55
N LEU A 66 5.14 -3.77 1.34
CA LEU A 66 6.53 -4.04 1.72
C LEU A 66 7.37 -4.37 0.49
N THR A 67 8.57 -3.79 0.42
CA THR A 67 9.59 -4.19 -0.54
C THR A 67 10.85 -4.55 0.21
N THR A 68 11.34 -5.76 0.01
CA THR A 68 12.60 -6.25 0.59
C THR A 68 13.57 -6.67 -0.50
N ASN A 69 14.85 -6.66 -0.18
CA ASN A 69 15.92 -7.19 -1.04
C ASN A 69 16.49 -8.49 -0.46
N ARG A 70 17.51 -9.04 -1.13
CA ARG A 70 18.16 -10.29 -0.75
C ARG A 70 18.92 -10.24 0.60
N SER A 71 19.13 -9.05 1.17
CA SER A 71 19.77 -8.88 2.47
C SER A 71 18.78 -9.06 3.63
N TYR A 72 17.49 -9.13 3.35
CA TYR A 72 16.49 -9.47 4.36
C TYR A 72 16.51 -10.98 4.60
N LEU A 73 16.84 -11.38 5.84
CA LEU A 73 17.15 -12.78 6.17
C LEU A 73 16.05 -13.51 6.93
N TYR A 74 14.95 -12.81 7.25
CA TYR A 74 13.90 -13.37 8.09
C TYR A 74 12.68 -13.78 7.25
N ARG A 75 11.94 -14.76 7.77
CA ARG A 75 10.68 -15.21 7.21
C ARG A 75 9.54 -14.23 7.52
N ASP A 76 9.57 -13.64 8.71
CA ASP A 76 8.55 -12.75 9.24
C ASP A 76 9.12 -11.35 9.46
N LEU A 77 8.27 -10.34 9.34
CA LEU A 77 8.53 -8.97 9.79
C LEU A 77 7.42 -8.55 10.74
N TRP A 78 7.80 -8.13 11.93
CA TRP A 78 6.86 -7.56 12.88
C TRP A 78 6.86 -6.05 12.76
N LEU A 79 5.67 -5.47 12.70
CA LEU A 79 5.46 -4.03 12.65
C LEU A 79 4.59 -3.59 13.82
N PHE A 80 4.95 -2.49 14.44
CA PHE A 80 4.06 -1.73 15.31
C PHE A 80 3.49 -0.56 14.51
N ILE A 81 2.18 -0.42 14.53
CA ILE A 81 1.44 0.58 13.77
C ILE A 81 0.62 1.39 14.75
N ASP A 82 1.08 2.61 15.03
CA ASP A 82 0.31 3.56 15.82
C ASP A 82 -0.62 4.33 14.86
N HIS A 83 -1.92 4.40 15.15
CA HIS A 83 -2.90 5.00 14.26
C HIS A 83 -4.08 5.61 15.02
N ASN A 84 -4.78 6.56 14.37
CA ASN A 84 -6.03 7.15 14.84
C ASN A 84 -7.21 6.89 13.89
N LEU A 85 -7.21 5.76 13.17
CA LEU A 85 -8.23 5.45 12.17
C LEU A 85 -9.61 5.19 12.77
N THR A 86 -9.68 4.62 13.98
CA THR A 86 -10.93 4.20 14.62
C THR A 86 -11.63 5.32 15.38
N ASP A 87 -10.85 6.13 16.09
CA ASP A 87 -11.34 7.24 16.91
C ASP A 87 -10.28 8.37 16.96
N SER A 88 -10.46 9.35 17.84
CA SER A 88 -9.51 10.48 17.95
C SER A 88 -8.25 10.12 18.73
N LEU A 89 -8.21 8.94 19.37
CA LEU A 89 -7.07 8.50 20.14
C LEU A 89 -6.13 7.66 19.26
N PHE A 90 -4.86 7.63 19.62
CA PHE A 90 -3.89 6.74 19.00
C PHE A 90 -3.97 5.35 19.63
N HIS A 91 -4.06 4.35 18.79
CA HIS A 91 -4.00 2.93 19.12
C HIS A 91 -2.77 2.32 18.50
N THR A 92 -2.15 1.38 19.18
CA THR A 92 -1.00 0.62 18.66
C THR A 92 -1.44 -0.79 18.30
N ASP A 93 -1.32 -1.15 17.04
CA ASP A 93 -1.48 -2.51 16.57
C ASP A 93 -0.12 -3.18 16.34
N THR A 94 -0.11 -4.49 16.51
CA THR A 94 1.03 -5.33 16.13
C THR A 94 0.65 -6.16 14.91
N LEU A 95 1.33 -5.95 13.79
CA LEU A 95 1.13 -6.67 12.55
C LEU A 95 2.29 -7.63 12.31
N ARG A 96 1.98 -8.93 12.21
CA ARG A 96 2.93 -9.94 11.75
C ARG A 96 2.82 -10.10 10.24
N CYS A 97 3.86 -9.73 9.54
CA CYS A 97 3.99 -9.86 8.09
C CYS A 97 4.74 -11.14 7.76
N ILE A 98 4.06 -12.15 7.25
CA ILE A 98 4.70 -13.39 6.79
C ILE A 98 5.16 -13.18 5.35
N LEU A 99 6.48 -13.11 5.13
CA LEU A 99 7.09 -12.77 3.85
C LEU A 99 7.49 -13.99 3.03
N ALA A 100 7.73 -15.13 3.69
CA ALA A 100 8.11 -16.37 3.03
C ALA A 100 7.37 -17.57 3.62
N ASP A 101 7.21 -18.62 2.82
CA ASP A 101 6.66 -19.90 3.27
C ASP A 101 7.65 -20.68 4.16
N GLU A 102 7.28 -21.87 4.59
CA GLU A 102 8.10 -22.74 5.44
C GLU A 102 9.38 -23.24 4.75
N HIS A 103 9.45 -23.17 3.42
CA HIS A 103 10.61 -23.56 2.62
C HIS A 103 11.51 -22.36 2.25
N GLY A 104 11.17 -21.16 2.75
CA GLY A 104 11.90 -19.93 2.46
C GLY A 104 11.58 -19.30 1.11
N LYS A 105 10.52 -19.74 0.42
CA LYS A 105 10.06 -19.12 -0.83
C LYS A 105 9.22 -17.88 -0.50
N TRP A 106 9.57 -16.77 -1.11
CA TRP A 106 8.84 -15.50 -0.96
C TRP A 106 7.41 -15.62 -1.45
N LEU A 107 6.46 -15.05 -0.69
CA LEU A 107 5.02 -15.13 -0.95
C LEU A 107 4.52 -14.09 -1.95
N GLY A 108 5.24 -13.00 -2.13
CA GLY A 108 4.87 -11.91 -3.05
C GLY A 108 5.53 -12.03 -4.42
N GLY A 109 5.42 -10.95 -5.19
CA GLY A 109 6.11 -10.80 -6.47
C GLY A 109 7.60 -10.55 -6.29
N SER A 110 8.42 -11.02 -7.24
CA SER A 110 9.86 -10.76 -7.24
C SER A 110 10.28 -10.21 -8.60
N VAL A 111 10.89 -9.03 -8.60
CA VAL A 111 11.38 -8.35 -9.79
C VAL A 111 12.74 -7.71 -9.49
N GLY A 112 13.74 -8.00 -10.32
CA GLY A 112 15.06 -7.37 -10.21
C GLY A 112 15.79 -7.61 -8.88
N GLY A 113 15.49 -8.70 -8.18
CA GLY A 113 16.07 -9.00 -6.87
C GLY A 113 15.37 -8.32 -5.69
N LEU A 114 14.29 -7.61 -5.95
CA LEU A 114 13.37 -7.07 -4.96
C LEU A 114 12.15 -7.97 -4.84
N ASN A 115 11.71 -8.20 -3.62
CA ASN A 115 10.49 -8.93 -3.29
C ASN A 115 9.44 -7.93 -2.82
N GLN A 116 8.26 -7.98 -3.41
CA GLN A 116 7.15 -7.09 -3.08
C GLN A 116 5.99 -7.90 -2.53
N LEU A 117 5.40 -7.42 -1.45
CA LEU A 117 4.26 -8.05 -0.80
C LEU A 117 3.28 -7.01 -0.30
N SER A 118 2.02 -7.20 -0.66
CA SER A 118 0.88 -6.41 -0.20
C SER A 118 0.16 -7.18 0.90
N LEU A 119 0.01 -6.57 2.06
CA LEU A 119 -0.55 -7.19 3.25
C LEU A 119 -1.81 -6.44 3.68
N PRO A 120 -2.99 -7.06 3.63
CA PRO A 120 -4.19 -6.46 4.21
C PRO A 120 -3.96 -6.17 5.69
N TYR A 121 -4.25 -4.94 6.08
CA TYR A 121 -4.08 -4.51 7.47
C TYR A 121 -5.43 -4.33 8.16
N ARG A 122 -6.23 -3.40 7.66
CA ARG A 122 -7.49 -3.01 8.33
C ARG A 122 -8.45 -2.40 7.32
N SER A 123 -9.75 -2.50 7.59
CA SER A 123 -10.74 -1.60 6.97
C SER A 123 -11.27 -0.61 7.99
N PHE A 124 -11.67 0.57 7.52
CA PHE A 124 -12.31 1.58 8.36
C PHE A 124 -13.22 2.50 7.54
N ILE A 125 -14.15 3.15 8.24
CA ILE A 125 -15.03 4.17 7.69
C ILE A 125 -14.60 5.51 8.29
N PRO A 126 -14.21 6.51 7.47
CA PRO A 126 -13.86 7.83 7.97
C PRO A 126 -15.03 8.46 8.73
N ARG A 127 -14.73 9.09 9.85
CA ARG A 127 -15.74 9.71 10.72
C ARG A 127 -16.21 11.07 10.21
N ASP A 128 -15.28 11.87 9.69
CA ASP A 128 -15.54 13.22 9.20
C ASP A 128 -14.46 13.61 8.17
N SER A 129 -14.85 14.42 7.20
CA SER A 129 -13.95 14.98 6.18
C SER A 129 -12.89 15.93 6.75
N ALA A 130 -13.14 16.51 7.91
CA ALA A 130 -12.23 17.42 8.59
C ALA A 130 -11.15 16.68 9.41
N CYS A 131 -11.28 15.35 9.58
CA CYS A 131 -10.29 14.59 10.35
C CYS A 131 -9.04 14.30 9.53
N SER A 132 -7.88 14.62 10.09
CA SER A 132 -6.59 14.13 9.60
C SER A 132 -6.30 12.78 10.24
N TYR A 133 -6.10 11.77 9.41
CA TYR A 133 -5.71 10.44 9.87
C TYR A 133 -4.21 10.28 9.77
N GLN A 134 -3.65 9.52 10.69
CA GLN A 134 -2.21 9.31 10.78
C GLN A 134 -1.91 7.85 11.09
N LEU A 135 -0.87 7.34 10.44
CA LEU A 135 -0.23 6.08 10.79
C LEU A 135 1.26 6.32 10.99
N VAL A 136 1.79 5.72 12.06
CA VAL A 136 3.22 5.74 12.37
C VAL A 136 3.69 4.31 12.46
N ILE A 137 4.62 3.91 11.59
CA ILE A 137 5.08 2.53 11.50
C ILE A 137 6.54 2.43 11.93
N ARG A 138 6.84 1.46 12.78
CA ARG A 138 8.19 1.05 13.14
C ARG A 138 8.29 -0.48 13.11
N HIS A 139 9.49 -1.02 12.88
CA HIS A 139 9.67 -2.46 12.99
C HIS A 139 9.74 -2.91 14.45
N GLY A 140 9.20 -4.10 14.72
CA GLY A 140 9.18 -4.76 16.03
C GLY A 140 10.16 -5.94 16.10
N MET A 141 11.19 -5.95 15.24
CA MET A 141 12.24 -6.97 15.27
C MET A 141 13.22 -6.70 16.42
N GLU A 142 13.91 -7.76 16.89
CA GLU A 142 14.89 -7.64 17.98
C GLU A 142 16.13 -6.84 17.59
N GLU A 143 16.50 -6.82 16.32
CA GLU A 143 17.64 -6.08 15.81
C GLU A 143 17.44 -4.57 15.95
N GLU A 144 18.47 -3.87 16.36
CA GLU A 144 18.51 -2.42 16.37
C GLU A 144 18.57 -1.86 14.94
N LEU A 145 19.27 -2.56 14.05
CA LEU A 145 19.38 -2.25 12.63
C LEU A 145 18.88 -3.42 11.77
N LEU A 146 17.68 -3.31 11.27
CA LEU A 146 17.10 -4.27 10.34
C LEU A 146 17.58 -3.98 8.91
N ARG A 147 18.14 -5.01 8.25
CA ARG A 147 18.67 -4.89 6.88
C ARG A 147 17.74 -5.51 5.86
N GLY A 148 17.75 -4.94 4.66
CA GLY A 148 17.07 -5.51 3.51
C GLY A 148 15.60 -5.10 3.35
N VAL A 149 15.10 -4.16 4.14
CA VAL A 149 13.80 -3.51 3.88
C VAL A 149 14.05 -2.25 3.06
N GLU A 150 13.63 -2.25 1.81
CA GLU A 150 13.88 -1.16 0.87
C GLU A 150 12.79 -0.10 0.93
N ARG A 151 11.54 -0.54 1.12
CA ARG A 151 10.40 0.36 1.08
C ARG A 151 9.24 -0.17 1.91
N VAL A 152 8.58 0.74 2.60
CA VAL A 152 7.32 0.50 3.30
C VAL A 152 6.30 1.51 2.80
N GLY A 153 5.10 1.05 2.48
CA GLY A 153 4.03 1.90 1.99
C GLY A 153 2.72 1.62 2.68
N ILE A 154 1.82 2.57 2.56
CA ILE A 154 0.40 2.44 2.88
C ILE A 154 -0.39 2.76 1.63
N GLU A 155 -1.26 1.84 1.27
CA GLU A 155 -2.25 2.02 0.22
C GLU A 155 -3.64 1.93 0.82
N MET A 156 -4.55 2.80 0.38
CA MET A 156 -5.95 2.77 0.75
C MET A 156 -6.82 2.75 -0.49
N VAL A 157 -7.69 1.78 -0.57
CA VAL A 157 -8.62 1.59 -1.68
C VAL A 157 -10.04 1.67 -1.17
N GLU A 158 -10.87 2.42 -1.88
CA GLU A 158 -12.28 2.53 -1.61
C GLU A 158 -12.99 1.20 -1.88
N MET A 159 -13.71 0.69 -0.87
CA MET A 159 -14.58 -0.46 -1.05
C MET A 159 -15.90 -0.03 -1.70
N ASN A 160 -16.02 -0.29 -2.99
CA ASN A 160 -17.27 -0.06 -3.69
C ASN A 160 -18.32 -1.08 -3.19
N ARG A 161 -19.26 -0.63 -2.38
CA ARG A 161 -20.43 -1.45 -2.04
C ARG A 161 -21.27 -1.58 -3.31
N SER A 162 -20.98 -2.59 -4.11
CA SER A 162 -21.95 -3.04 -5.11
C SER A 162 -23.23 -3.38 -4.37
N TYR A 163 -24.25 -2.59 -4.58
CA TYR A 163 -25.59 -2.84 -4.05
C TYR A 163 -25.99 -4.28 -4.40
N ARG A 164 -26.17 -5.12 -3.36
CA ARG A 164 -26.94 -6.35 -3.47
C ARG A 164 -28.41 -6.03 -3.44
#